data_cd3cab44b4484f304c21480f4373b4f0
#
_entry.id   cd3cab44b4484f304c21480f4373b4f0
#
_cell.length_a   1.000
_cell.length_b   1.000
_cell.length_c   1.000
_cell.angle_alpha   90.00
_cell.angle_beta   90.00
_cell.angle_gamma   90.00
#
_symmetry.space_group_name_H-M   'P 1'
#
loop_
_entity.id
_entity.type
_entity.pdbx_description
1 polymer ?
#
loop_
_entity_poly.entity_id
_entity_poly.type
_entity_poly.pdbx_seq_one_letter_code
_entity_poly.pdbx_strand_id
1 'polypeptide(L)'
;MKQKKVKMMSKTIAVHCGHGVSLDGSWDSGCVYKGYSEAKLMLAITKAAVKYLRASGVKVQSDADHGNNKNMIADVRQANNSGVAMYLSIHCDYSGAPRGVMPLYVSGSGKKLAKCLEKTIKKDMGMKSRGVQKRTDLWELNGTDMTACILETGSIKGDLATLRDHPDKYGKAIAKGVCSYLGVPFKDGKKKPSKDIYHVRKTWKDEKSQKGAFSTLENAKKCADKNGYSVFNSKGKEVYHGKK
;
A
#
# COMPACT_ATOMS: atom_id res chain seq x y z
N MET A 1 8.57 20.72 17.21
CA MET A 1 7.82 19.93 16.20
C MET A 1 8.70 19.06 15.30
N LYS A 2 9.86 19.50 14.78
CA LYS A 2 10.75 18.71 13.90
C LYS A 2 11.30 17.41 14.54
N GLN A 3 11.75 17.44 15.81
CA GLN A 3 12.31 16.25 16.48
C GLN A 3 11.29 15.14 16.74
N LYS A 4 10.02 15.49 17.03
CA LYS A 4 8.93 14.49 17.21
C LYS A 4 8.58 13.79 15.89
N LYS A 5 8.65 14.50 14.74
CA LYS A 5 8.47 13.94 13.40
C LYS A 5 9.57 12.95 13.02
N VAL A 6 10.84 13.30 13.28
CA VAL A 6 11.99 12.43 12.99
C VAL A 6 11.94 11.15 13.82
N LYS A 7 11.51 11.22 15.10
CA LYS A 7 11.40 10.06 15.99
C LYS A 7 10.30 9.06 15.55
N MET A 8 9.22 9.52 14.89
CA MET A 8 8.19 8.62 14.33
C MET A 8 8.63 7.94 13.02
N MET A 9 9.48 8.60 12.20
CA MET A 9 9.97 8.02 10.94
C MET A 9 10.87 6.79 11.11
N SER A 10 11.47 6.60 12.29
CA SER A 10 12.34 5.46 12.59
C SER A 10 11.58 4.24 13.14
N LYS A 11 10.31 4.41 13.53
CA LYS A 11 9.53 3.35 14.14
C LYS A 11 8.77 2.54 13.08
N THR A 12 8.67 1.24 13.33
CA THR A 12 7.83 0.34 12.54
C THR A 12 6.35 0.63 12.84
N ILE A 13 5.50 0.48 11.83
CA ILE A 13 4.04 0.47 11.98
C ILE A 13 3.48 -0.90 11.63
N ALA A 14 2.33 -1.27 12.17
CA ALA A 14 1.60 -2.48 11.79
C ALA A 14 0.47 -2.11 10.83
N VAL A 15 0.34 -2.87 9.72
CA VAL A 15 -0.78 -2.77 8.77
C VAL A 15 -1.21 -4.18 8.43
N HIS A 16 -2.38 -4.57 8.89
CA HIS A 16 -2.89 -5.93 8.85
C HIS A 16 -4.22 -6.04 8.10
N CYS A 17 -4.54 -7.25 7.65
CA CYS A 17 -5.87 -7.59 7.14
C CYS A 17 -6.80 -7.91 8.32
N GLY A 18 -8.11 -7.66 8.18
CA GLY A 18 -9.04 -7.83 9.28
C GLY A 18 -9.32 -9.26 9.70
N HIS A 19 -9.36 -10.18 8.77
CA HIS A 19 -9.75 -11.59 8.95
C HIS A 19 -8.68 -12.51 8.38
N GLY A 20 -8.77 -13.81 8.68
CA GLY A 20 -7.81 -14.79 8.19
C GLY A 20 -7.69 -16.00 9.10
N VAL A 21 -6.48 -16.53 9.26
CA VAL A 21 -6.24 -17.73 10.07
C VAL A 21 -6.38 -17.41 11.56
N SER A 22 -7.31 -18.07 12.23
CA SER A 22 -7.53 -17.99 13.68
C SER A 22 -6.43 -18.71 14.46
N LEU A 23 -6.38 -18.51 15.80
CA LEU A 23 -5.37 -19.13 16.66
C LEU A 23 -5.46 -20.65 16.70
N ASP A 24 -6.64 -21.21 16.47
CA ASP A 24 -6.89 -22.65 16.37
C ASP A 24 -6.63 -23.23 14.97
N GLY A 25 -6.16 -22.39 14.01
CA GLY A 25 -5.91 -22.77 12.64
C GLY A 25 -7.13 -22.72 11.72
N SER A 26 -8.32 -22.42 12.24
CA SER A 26 -9.52 -22.25 11.42
C SER A 26 -9.44 -20.99 10.56
N TRP A 27 -10.17 -21.00 9.43
CA TRP A 27 -10.23 -19.85 8.54
C TRP A 27 -11.45 -18.98 8.85
N ASP A 28 -11.19 -17.74 9.24
CA ASP A 28 -12.20 -16.70 9.35
C ASP A 28 -12.26 -15.89 8.04
N SER A 29 -13.35 -16.05 7.32
CA SER A 29 -13.56 -15.36 6.05
C SER A 29 -13.96 -13.88 6.18
N GLY A 30 -14.36 -13.46 7.38
CA GLY A 30 -15.12 -12.23 7.55
C GLY A 30 -16.47 -12.30 6.83
N CYS A 31 -17.03 -11.17 6.47
CA CYS A 31 -18.27 -11.14 5.72
C CYS A 31 -18.11 -11.70 4.29
N VAL A 32 -19.19 -12.29 3.76
CA VAL A 32 -19.19 -12.93 2.43
C VAL A 32 -20.34 -12.40 1.59
N TYR A 33 -20.08 -12.12 0.31
CA TYR A 33 -21.12 -11.77 -0.66
C TYR A 33 -20.75 -12.29 -2.06
N LYS A 34 -21.68 -13.02 -2.70
CA LYS A 34 -21.50 -13.60 -4.06
C LYS A 34 -20.17 -14.33 -4.26
N GLY A 35 -19.75 -15.14 -3.27
CA GLY A 35 -18.50 -15.91 -3.34
C GLY A 35 -17.22 -15.11 -3.04
N TYR A 36 -17.31 -13.81 -2.82
CA TYR A 36 -16.19 -12.98 -2.35
C TYR A 36 -16.21 -12.91 -0.82
N SER A 37 -15.05 -13.06 -0.21
CA SER A 37 -14.87 -12.91 1.24
C SER A 37 -14.07 -11.66 1.57
N GLU A 38 -14.37 -11.06 2.70
CA GLU A 38 -13.65 -9.90 3.23
C GLU A 38 -12.16 -10.19 3.34
N ALA A 39 -11.77 -11.29 3.99
CA ALA A 39 -10.37 -11.67 4.16
C ALA A 39 -9.57 -11.67 2.84
N LYS A 40 -10.14 -12.19 1.73
CA LYS A 40 -9.46 -12.22 0.43
C LYS A 40 -9.39 -10.85 -0.25
N LEU A 41 -10.47 -10.07 -0.19
CA LEU A 41 -10.50 -8.72 -0.76
C LEU A 41 -9.53 -7.79 -0.02
N MET A 42 -9.54 -7.85 1.30
CA MET A 42 -8.69 -6.99 2.12
C MET A 42 -7.21 -7.38 2.01
N LEU A 43 -6.88 -8.65 1.80
CA LEU A 43 -5.50 -9.09 1.55
C LEU A 43 -4.89 -8.38 0.33
N ALA A 44 -5.65 -8.27 -0.77
CA ALA A 44 -5.18 -7.59 -1.98
C ALA A 44 -4.94 -6.08 -1.74
N ILE A 45 -5.86 -5.43 -1.03
CA ILE A 45 -5.77 -4.00 -0.69
C ILE A 45 -4.62 -3.76 0.29
N THR A 46 -4.46 -4.61 1.31
CA THR A 46 -3.38 -4.50 2.30
C THR A 46 -2.01 -4.68 1.67
N LYS A 47 -1.82 -5.69 0.81
CA LYS A 47 -0.58 -5.87 0.03
C LYS A 47 -0.21 -4.62 -0.75
N ALA A 48 -1.18 -3.99 -1.40
CA ALA A 48 -0.96 -2.76 -2.14
C ALA A 48 -0.60 -1.58 -1.21
N ALA A 49 -1.29 -1.42 -0.08
CA ALA A 49 -0.98 -0.37 0.90
C ALA A 49 0.45 -0.52 1.44
N VAL A 50 0.83 -1.74 1.85
CA VAL A 50 2.17 -2.06 2.36
C VAL A 50 3.26 -1.76 1.32
N LYS A 51 3.05 -2.15 0.06
CA LYS A 51 3.96 -1.85 -1.06
C LYS A 51 4.24 -0.34 -1.16
N TYR A 52 3.20 0.49 -1.16
CA TYR A 52 3.35 1.95 -1.29
C TYR A 52 3.93 2.61 -0.04
N LEU A 53 3.62 2.10 1.16
CA LEU A 53 4.20 2.57 2.41
C LEU A 53 5.72 2.30 2.45
N ARG A 54 6.15 1.09 2.09
CA ARG A 54 7.56 0.72 1.99
C ARG A 54 8.29 1.54 0.93
N ALA A 55 7.68 1.77 -0.22
CA ALA A 55 8.22 2.66 -1.25
C ALA A 55 8.40 4.10 -0.75
N SER A 56 7.56 4.53 0.19
CA SER A 56 7.65 5.84 0.85
C SER A 56 8.70 5.89 1.98
N GLY A 57 9.38 4.77 2.27
CA GLY A 57 10.41 4.66 3.31
C GLY A 57 9.85 4.35 4.71
N VAL A 58 8.59 3.92 4.81
CA VAL A 58 7.97 3.51 6.07
C VAL A 58 8.31 2.05 6.34
N LYS A 59 8.76 1.72 7.56
CA LYS A 59 8.94 0.33 8.01
C LYS A 59 7.58 -0.26 8.37
N VAL A 60 7.19 -1.34 7.72
CA VAL A 60 5.87 -1.96 7.90
C VAL A 60 5.99 -3.42 8.27
N GLN A 61 5.35 -3.81 9.38
CA GLN A 61 5.03 -5.18 9.77
C GLN A 61 3.63 -5.50 9.22
N SER A 62 3.46 -6.63 8.55
CA SER A 62 2.18 -7.00 7.96
C SER A 62 2.04 -8.52 7.85
N ASP A 63 0.86 -9.04 8.15
CA ASP A 63 0.44 -10.41 7.91
C ASP A 63 0.27 -10.69 6.40
N ALA A 64 -0.04 -9.65 5.62
CA ALA A 64 -0.18 -9.75 4.16
C ALA A 64 1.10 -10.18 3.43
N ASP A 65 2.28 -10.05 4.05
CA ASP A 65 3.57 -10.45 3.47
C ASP A 65 3.63 -11.94 3.15
N HIS A 66 3.00 -12.77 3.96
CA HIS A 66 3.01 -14.22 3.83
C HIS A 66 1.79 -14.77 3.06
N GLY A 67 0.85 -13.91 2.67
CA GLY A 67 -0.37 -14.29 1.94
C GLY A 67 -1.41 -15.03 2.79
N ASN A 68 -1.11 -15.30 4.05
CA ASN A 68 -2.00 -15.85 5.06
C ASN A 68 -2.23 -14.80 6.13
N ASN A 69 -3.21 -13.94 5.89
CA ASN A 69 -3.64 -12.98 6.89
C ASN A 69 -4.12 -13.72 8.15
N LYS A 70 -3.87 -13.12 9.31
CA LYS A 70 -4.22 -13.65 10.62
C LYS A 70 -5.45 -12.96 11.16
N ASN A 71 -6.09 -13.55 12.16
CA ASN A 71 -7.17 -12.86 12.84
C ASN A 71 -6.62 -11.78 13.79
N MET A 72 -7.50 -10.85 14.17
CA MET A 72 -7.16 -9.68 14.99
C MET A 72 -6.43 -9.99 16.30
N ILE A 73 -6.67 -11.15 16.94
CA ILE A 73 -6.03 -11.50 18.23
C ILE A 73 -4.53 -11.73 18.03
N ALA A 74 -4.15 -12.48 16.96
CA ALA A 74 -2.75 -12.73 16.64
C ALA A 74 -2.04 -11.44 16.22
N ASP A 75 -2.71 -10.61 15.44
CA ASP A 75 -2.17 -9.36 14.92
C ASP A 75 -1.94 -8.31 16.00
N VAL A 76 -2.92 -8.11 16.90
CA VAL A 76 -2.78 -7.19 18.03
C VAL A 76 -1.67 -7.65 18.98
N ARG A 77 -1.61 -8.95 19.31
CA ARG A 77 -0.51 -9.50 20.14
C ARG A 77 0.85 -9.25 19.51
N GLN A 78 0.96 -9.50 18.20
CA GLN A 78 2.21 -9.28 17.48
C GLN A 78 2.59 -7.80 17.46
N ALA A 79 1.64 -6.89 17.23
CA ALA A 79 1.86 -5.45 17.22
C ALA A 79 2.33 -4.94 18.59
N ASN A 80 1.67 -5.36 19.68
CA ASN A 80 2.04 -4.98 21.05
C ASN A 80 3.45 -5.50 21.40
N ASN A 81 3.72 -6.79 21.15
CA ASN A 81 5.03 -7.40 21.44
C ASN A 81 6.18 -6.76 20.64
N SER A 82 5.91 -6.26 19.44
CA SER A 82 6.90 -5.60 18.59
C SER A 82 7.06 -4.11 18.90
N GLY A 83 6.24 -3.52 19.75
CA GLY A 83 6.28 -2.12 20.13
C GLY A 83 6.15 -1.17 18.94
N VAL A 84 5.28 -1.49 17.97
CA VAL A 84 5.06 -0.64 16.79
C VAL A 84 4.43 0.70 17.19
N ALA A 85 4.62 1.72 16.38
CA ALA A 85 4.15 3.08 16.70
C ALA A 85 2.68 3.33 16.32
N MET A 86 2.13 2.49 15.45
CA MET A 86 0.77 2.64 14.91
C MET A 86 0.28 1.26 14.45
N TYR A 87 -1.00 1.01 14.65
CA TYR A 87 -1.73 -0.17 14.19
C TYR A 87 -2.86 0.27 13.24
N LEU A 88 -2.95 -0.36 12.09
CA LEU A 88 -4.03 -0.18 11.12
C LEU A 88 -4.53 -1.55 10.69
N SER A 89 -5.79 -1.85 10.97
CA SER A 89 -6.49 -3.01 10.47
C SER A 89 -7.41 -2.62 9.31
N ILE A 90 -7.42 -3.42 8.25
CA ILE A 90 -8.15 -3.13 7.01
C ILE A 90 -9.28 -4.14 6.85
N HIS A 91 -10.50 -3.64 6.92
CA HIS A 91 -11.76 -4.37 6.91
C HIS A 91 -12.69 -3.91 5.80
N CYS A 92 -13.75 -4.62 5.55
CA CYS A 92 -14.93 -4.13 4.86
C CYS A 92 -16.21 -4.58 5.58
N ASP A 93 -17.24 -3.75 5.49
CA ASP A 93 -18.50 -4.01 6.17
C ASP A 93 -19.35 -5.06 5.46
N TYR A 94 -20.28 -5.67 6.23
CA TYR A 94 -21.22 -6.65 5.76
C TYR A 94 -22.14 -6.15 4.63
N SER A 95 -22.88 -7.08 4.02
CA SER A 95 -23.70 -6.81 2.82
C SER A 95 -24.86 -5.83 3.02
N GLY A 96 -25.39 -5.71 4.25
CA GLY A 96 -26.44 -4.75 4.61
C GLY A 96 -25.94 -3.36 4.96
N ALA A 97 -24.62 -3.17 5.10
CA ALA A 97 -24.05 -1.88 5.47
C ALA A 97 -24.20 -0.83 4.35
N PRO A 98 -24.34 0.45 4.68
CA PRO A 98 -24.32 1.53 3.70
C PRO A 98 -22.98 1.58 2.94
N ARG A 99 -23.02 2.05 1.69
CA ARG A 99 -21.82 2.28 0.88
C ARG A 99 -20.93 3.38 1.47
N GLY A 100 -19.64 3.21 1.26
CA GLY A 100 -18.65 4.23 1.57
C GLY A 100 -17.70 3.87 2.71
N VAL A 101 -16.57 4.56 2.75
CA VAL A 101 -15.51 4.37 3.73
C VAL A 101 -15.91 4.87 5.12
N MET A 102 -15.49 4.14 6.18
CA MET A 102 -15.73 4.50 7.58
C MET A 102 -14.55 4.09 8.47
N PRO A 103 -13.57 4.97 8.68
CA PRO A 103 -12.51 4.69 9.64
C PRO A 103 -13.00 4.78 11.09
N LEU A 104 -12.63 3.79 11.90
CA LEU A 104 -13.01 3.66 13.31
C LEU A 104 -11.80 3.91 14.20
N TYR A 105 -12.03 4.57 15.35
CA TYR A 105 -10.97 4.91 16.30
C TYR A 105 -11.47 4.89 17.74
N VAL A 106 -10.54 4.80 18.71
CA VAL A 106 -10.85 4.97 20.14
C VAL A 106 -10.17 6.20 20.73
N SER A 107 -8.94 6.50 20.32
CA SER A 107 -8.10 7.57 20.89
C SER A 107 -8.07 8.85 20.05
N GLY A 108 -7.59 9.96 20.63
CA GLY A 108 -7.41 11.22 19.90
C GLY A 108 -6.38 11.14 18.77
N SER A 109 -5.33 10.32 18.93
CA SER A 109 -4.35 10.04 17.87
C SER A 109 -4.95 9.16 16.76
N GLY A 110 -5.75 8.15 17.14
CA GLY A 110 -6.53 7.33 16.22
C GLY A 110 -7.49 8.18 15.37
N LYS A 111 -8.18 9.16 15.98
CA LYS A 111 -9.03 10.12 15.25
C LYS A 111 -8.27 10.91 14.19
N LYS A 112 -7.02 11.33 14.46
CA LYS A 112 -6.19 12.03 13.49
C LYS A 112 -5.82 11.13 12.32
N LEU A 113 -5.44 9.87 12.58
CA LEU A 113 -5.17 8.85 11.55
C LEU A 113 -6.42 8.59 10.71
N ALA A 114 -7.56 8.34 11.35
CA ALA A 114 -8.86 8.11 10.70
C ALA A 114 -9.24 9.23 9.72
N LYS A 115 -9.10 10.50 10.14
CA LYS A 115 -9.34 11.67 9.27
C LYS A 115 -8.40 11.76 8.07
N CYS A 116 -7.12 11.39 8.24
CA CYS A 116 -6.17 11.33 7.12
C CYS A 116 -6.56 10.26 6.10
N LEU A 117 -6.95 9.07 6.57
CA LEU A 117 -7.42 7.97 5.72
C LEU A 117 -8.70 8.35 4.97
N GLU A 118 -9.72 8.83 5.69
CA GLU A 118 -10.97 9.28 5.10
C GLU A 118 -10.73 10.28 3.96
N LYS A 119 -9.95 11.34 4.23
CA LYS A 119 -9.66 12.40 3.28
C LYS A 119 -9.03 11.87 1.99
N THR A 120 -8.04 11.00 2.09
CA THR A 120 -7.32 10.49 0.91
C THR A 120 -8.16 9.49 0.13
N ILE A 121 -8.90 8.62 0.81
CA ILE A 121 -9.75 7.62 0.15
C ILE A 121 -10.90 8.30 -0.58
N LYS A 122 -11.60 9.24 0.06
CA LYS A 122 -12.64 10.03 -0.63
C LYS A 122 -12.10 10.67 -1.91
N LYS A 123 -10.95 11.33 -1.81
CA LYS A 123 -10.35 12.06 -2.93
C LYS A 123 -9.92 11.12 -4.06
N ASP A 124 -9.19 10.07 -3.73
CA ASP A 124 -8.51 9.25 -4.73
C ASP A 124 -9.42 8.15 -5.31
N MET A 125 -10.36 7.64 -4.51
CA MET A 125 -11.31 6.59 -4.94
C MET A 125 -12.64 7.16 -5.44
N GLY A 126 -12.97 8.41 -5.13
CA GLY A 126 -14.30 8.99 -5.41
C GLY A 126 -15.43 8.37 -4.58
N MET A 127 -15.07 7.69 -3.47
CA MET A 127 -16.05 7.03 -2.61
C MET A 127 -16.77 8.01 -1.69
N LYS A 128 -18.02 7.67 -1.35
CA LYS A 128 -18.72 8.32 -0.24
C LYS A 128 -18.00 8.04 1.08
N SER A 129 -18.17 8.91 2.06
CA SER A 129 -17.75 8.66 3.43
C SER A 129 -18.95 8.61 4.34
N ARG A 130 -18.89 7.70 5.31
CA ARG A 130 -19.84 7.62 6.43
C ARG A 130 -19.32 8.38 7.67
N GLY A 131 -18.24 9.16 7.49
CA GLY A 131 -17.55 9.87 8.56
C GLY A 131 -16.53 8.99 9.28
N VAL A 132 -15.82 9.59 10.24
CA VAL A 132 -14.93 8.85 11.16
C VAL A 132 -15.68 8.61 12.46
N GLN A 133 -15.74 7.38 12.97
CA GLN A 133 -16.54 7.03 14.13
C GLN A 133 -15.70 6.61 15.31
N LYS A 134 -16.05 7.11 16.51
CA LYS A 134 -15.45 6.65 17.75
C LYS A 134 -16.14 5.34 18.18
N ARG A 135 -15.34 4.30 18.47
CA ARG A 135 -15.81 3.02 19.00
C ARG A 135 -15.01 2.68 20.24
N THR A 136 -15.73 2.36 21.31
CA THR A 136 -15.16 2.01 22.61
C THR A 136 -15.43 0.55 22.99
N ASP A 137 -16.16 -0.15 22.13
CA ASP A 137 -16.62 -1.52 22.28
C ASP A 137 -15.84 -2.54 21.44
N LEU A 138 -14.95 -2.07 20.55
CA LEU A 138 -14.16 -2.96 19.70
C LEU A 138 -12.86 -3.37 20.40
N TRP A 139 -12.74 -4.69 20.62
CA TRP A 139 -11.57 -5.25 21.31
C TRP A 139 -10.26 -4.90 20.58
N GLU A 140 -10.25 -4.97 19.26
CA GLU A 140 -9.06 -4.69 18.44
C GLU A 140 -8.51 -3.26 18.65
N LEU A 141 -9.39 -2.27 18.86
CA LEU A 141 -8.99 -0.91 19.20
C LEU A 141 -8.54 -0.75 20.65
N ASN A 142 -9.18 -1.48 21.56
CA ASN A 142 -8.91 -1.38 22.99
C ASN A 142 -7.73 -2.25 23.44
N GLY A 143 -7.45 -3.34 22.72
CA GLY A 143 -6.35 -4.26 23.00
C GLY A 143 -4.99 -3.81 22.48
N THR A 144 -4.92 -2.69 21.74
CA THR A 144 -3.67 -2.15 21.19
C THR A 144 -3.05 -1.10 22.11
N ASP A 145 -1.73 -1.20 22.37
CA ASP A 145 -0.97 -0.28 23.23
C ASP A 145 -0.54 1.02 22.53
N MET A 146 -0.82 1.16 21.24
CA MET A 146 -0.38 2.27 20.38
C MET A 146 -1.57 2.98 19.74
N THR A 147 -1.29 3.98 18.90
CA THR A 147 -2.33 4.57 18.03
C THR A 147 -2.93 3.50 17.13
N ALA A 148 -4.23 3.29 17.23
CA ALA A 148 -4.95 2.29 16.42
C ALA A 148 -6.10 2.90 15.62
N CYS A 149 -6.36 2.30 14.45
CA CYS A 149 -7.50 2.58 13.59
C CYS A 149 -7.93 1.29 12.89
N ILE A 150 -9.24 1.03 12.85
CA ILE A 150 -9.85 0.04 11.96
C ILE A 150 -10.40 0.83 10.76
N LEU A 151 -10.12 0.37 9.55
CA LEU A 151 -10.60 0.99 8.33
C LEU A 151 -11.65 0.09 7.67
N GLU A 152 -12.92 0.45 7.83
CA GLU A 152 -13.99 -0.10 6.99
C GLU A 152 -13.91 0.52 5.60
N THR A 153 -13.43 -0.27 4.64
CA THR A 153 -13.17 0.20 3.27
C THR A 153 -14.43 0.43 2.44
N GLY A 154 -15.55 -0.10 2.89
CA GLY A 154 -16.87 0.00 2.26
C GLY A 154 -17.71 -1.23 2.52
N SER A 155 -18.93 -1.28 2.01
CA SER A 155 -19.81 -2.46 2.10
C SER A 155 -19.37 -3.53 1.10
N ILE A 156 -19.24 -4.80 1.54
CA ILE A 156 -18.88 -5.91 0.65
C ILE A 156 -19.87 -6.09 -0.53
N LYS A 157 -21.14 -5.72 -0.34
CA LYS A 157 -22.15 -5.72 -1.41
C LYS A 157 -22.13 -4.40 -2.19
N GLY A 158 -22.25 -3.29 -1.48
CA GLY A 158 -22.47 -1.99 -2.09
C GLY A 158 -21.26 -1.45 -2.85
N ASP A 159 -20.06 -1.76 -2.38
CA ASP A 159 -18.80 -1.27 -2.95
C ASP A 159 -17.95 -2.38 -3.57
N LEU A 160 -18.51 -3.59 -3.79
CA LEU A 160 -17.80 -4.79 -4.26
C LEU A 160 -16.92 -4.50 -5.49
N ALA A 161 -17.47 -3.84 -6.51
CA ALA A 161 -16.70 -3.56 -7.73
C ALA A 161 -15.43 -2.73 -7.43
N THR A 162 -15.55 -1.73 -6.56
CA THR A 162 -14.39 -0.91 -6.15
C THR A 162 -13.36 -1.73 -5.38
N LEU A 163 -13.80 -2.56 -4.43
CA LEU A 163 -12.93 -3.36 -3.58
C LEU A 163 -12.22 -4.47 -4.38
N ARG A 164 -12.93 -5.10 -5.32
CA ARG A 164 -12.44 -6.19 -6.15
C ARG A 164 -11.53 -5.72 -7.28
N ASP A 165 -11.96 -4.70 -8.03
CA ASP A 165 -11.34 -4.34 -9.31
C ASP A 165 -10.24 -3.28 -9.16
N HIS A 166 -10.18 -2.58 -8.01
CA HIS A 166 -9.24 -1.48 -7.81
C HIS A 166 -8.38 -1.59 -6.54
N PRO A 167 -7.89 -2.80 -6.14
CA PRO A 167 -7.14 -2.96 -4.89
C PRO A 167 -5.84 -2.16 -4.86
N ASP A 168 -5.11 -2.04 -5.98
CA ASP A 168 -3.86 -1.25 -6.05
C ASP A 168 -4.13 0.25 -5.87
N LYS A 169 -5.18 0.77 -6.50
CA LYS A 169 -5.59 2.18 -6.34
C LYS A 169 -6.05 2.45 -4.91
N TYR A 170 -6.78 1.51 -4.31
CA TYR A 170 -7.26 1.62 -2.93
C TYR A 170 -6.09 1.62 -1.93
N GLY A 171 -5.19 0.64 -2.04
CA GLY A 171 -3.99 0.57 -1.21
C GLY A 171 -3.10 1.80 -1.34
N LYS A 172 -2.99 2.38 -2.54
CA LYS A 172 -2.31 3.65 -2.78
C LYS A 172 -2.97 4.81 -2.00
N ALA A 173 -4.30 4.89 -1.97
CA ALA A 173 -5.04 5.91 -1.24
C ALA A 173 -4.84 5.76 0.29
N ILE A 174 -4.86 4.52 0.81
CA ILE A 174 -4.54 4.21 2.21
C ILE A 174 -3.12 4.67 2.55
N ALA A 175 -2.13 4.28 1.74
CA ALA A 175 -0.74 4.65 1.98
C ALA A 175 -0.53 6.17 2.01
N LYS A 176 -1.20 6.93 1.15
CA LYS A 176 -1.18 8.41 1.21
C LYS A 176 -1.76 8.95 2.52
N GLY A 177 -2.85 8.36 3.02
CA GLY A 177 -3.46 8.73 4.30
C GLY A 177 -2.51 8.49 5.47
N VAL A 178 -1.89 7.32 5.52
CA VAL A 178 -0.90 6.96 6.54
C VAL A 178 0.34 7.87 6.43
N CYS A 179 0.88 8.08 5.24
CA CYS A 179 2.01 9.00 5.03
C CYS A 179 1.68 10.42 5.50
N SER A 180 0.47 10.91 5.21
CA SER A 180 -0.02 12.21 5.70
C SER A 180 -0.05 12.29 7.22
N TYR A 181 -0.55 11.25 7.89
CA TYR A 181 -0.57 11.15 9.35
C TYR A 181 0.84 11.14 9.95
N LEU A 182 1.75 10.34 9.38
CA LEU A 182 3.14 10.24 9.82
C LEU A 182 3.98 11.48 9.47
N GLY A 183 3.50 12.33 8.57
CA GLY A 183 4.27 13.47 8.04
C GLY A 183 5.41 13.05 7.12
N VAL A 184 5.29 11.89 6.46
CA VAL A 184 6.25 11.35 5.49
C VAL A 184 5.80 11.70 4.08
N PRO A 185 6.68 12.11 3.17
CA PRO A 185 6.34 12.28 1.76
C PRO A 185 5.91 10.96 1.13
N PHE A 186 4.75 10.95 0.50
CA PHE A 186 4.30 9.78 -0.25
C PHE A 186 5.15 9.58 -1.52
N LYS A 187 5.54 8.34 -1.80
CA LYS A 187 6.22 7.92 -3.03
C LYS A 187 5.45 6.75 -3.65
N ASP A 188 5.20 6.80 -4.95
CA ASP A 188 4.44 5.75 -5.65
C ASP A 188 5.29 4.56 -6.11
N GLY A 189 6.56 4.52 -5.71
CA GLY A 189 7.50 3.46 -6.06
C GLY A 189 7.94 3.47 -7.53
N LYS A 190 7.38 4.35 -8.35
CA LYS A 190 7.89 4.56 -9.70
C LYS A 190 9.30 5.14 -9.59
N LYS A 191 10.29 4.43 -10.12
CA LYS A 191 11.61 5.02 -10.31
C LYS A 191 11.39 6.30 -11.12
N LYS A 192 11.83 7.46 -10.59
CA LYS A 192 11.95 8.64 -11.47
C LYS A 192 12.71 8.16 -12.71
N PRO A 193 12.28 8.54 -13.92
CA PRO A 193 13.11 8.31 -15.09
C PRO A 193 14.51 8.79 -14.73
N SER A 194 15.51 7.93 -14.92
CA SER A 194 16.90 8.31 -14.68
C SER A 194 17.16 9.58 -15.49
N LYS A 195 17.94 10.52 -14.97
CA LYS A 195 18.45 11.65 -15.78
C LYS A 195 19.34 11.13 -16.91
N ASP A 196 19.71 9.85 -16.87
CA ASP A 196 20.50 9.20 -17.91
C ASP A 196 19.62 8.98 -19.13
N ILE A 197 20.07 9.50 -20.25
CA ILE A 197 19.54 9.15 -21.57
C ILE A 197 20.31 7.91 -22.04
N TYR A 198 19.57 6.89 -22.40
CA TYR A 198 20.12 5.65 -22.93
C TYR A 198 20.13 5.70 -24.46
N HIS A 199 21.31 5.64 -25.05
CA HIS A 199 21.53 5.68 -26.48
C HIS A 199 21.65 4.26 -27.03
N VAL A 200 20.94 3.94 -28.10
CA VAL A 200 21.02 2.66 -28.80
C VAL A 200 21.87 2.87 -30.06
N ARG A 201 23.08 2.30 -30.09
CA ARG A 201 24.09 2.46 -31.15
C ARG A 201 24.83 1.13 -31.35
N LYS A 202 25.55 1.01 -32.50
CA LYS A 202 26.50 -0.10 -32.71
C LYS A 202 27.66 -0.03 -31.71
N THR A 203 28.26 1.15 -31.60
CA THR A 203 29.29 1.50 -30.61
C THR A 203 29.01 2.90 -30.08
N TRP A 204 29.57 3.24 -28.92
CA TRP A 204 29.39 4.59 -28.35
C TRP A 204 29.82 5.71 -29.30
N LYS A 205 30.95 5.51 -30.00
CA LYS A 205 31.53 6.51 -30.89
C LYS A 205 30.82 6.63 -32.22
N ASP A 206 30.03 5.63 -32.65
CA ASP A 206 29.30 5.63 -33.92
C ASP A 206 27.92 6.30 -33.76
N GLU A 207 27.92 7.63 -33.72
CA GLU A 207 26.70 8.43 -33.57
C GLU A 207 25.75 8.26 -34.75
N LYS A 208 26.27 7.99 -35.94
CA LYS A 208 25.46 7.80 -37.18
C LYS A 208 24.62 6.51 -37.09
N SER A 209 25.02 5.52 -36.29
CA SER A 209 24.26 4.29 -36.09
C SER A 209 23.12 4.44 -35.10
N GLN A 210 22.92 5.60 -34.45
CA GLN A 210 21.95 5.76 -33.40
C GLN A 210 20.52 5.45 -33.86
N LYS A 211 19.89 4.44 -33.24
CA LYS A 211 18.49 4.03 -33.46
C LYS A 211 17.49 4.70 -32.52
N GLY A 212 17.96 5.28 -31.43
CA GLY A 212 17.11 6.01 -30.52
C GLY A 212 17.85 6.47 -29.26
N ALA A 213 17.19 7.40 -28.55
CA ALA A 213 17.58 7.88 -27.23
C ALA A 213 16.37 7.79 -26.31
N PHE A 214 16.51 7.15 -25.16
CA PHE A 214 15.40 6.78 -24.28
C PHE A 214 15.67 7.21 -22.83
N SER A 215 14.62 7.70 -22.18
CA SER A 215 14.67 8.06 -20.75
C SER A 215 14.55 6.84 -19.80
N THR A 216 14.27 5.65 -20.35
CA THR A 216 14.18 4.40 -19.57
C THR A 216 15.04 3.32 -20.22
N LEU A 217 15.76 2.55 -19.39
CA LEU A 217 16.57 1.43 -19.85
C LEU A 217 15.73 0.34 -20.54
N GLU A 218 14.50 0.12 -20.09
CA GLU A 218 13.60 -0.89 -20.64
C GLU A 218 13.24 -0.60 -22.11
N ASN A 219 12.89 0.64 -22.43
CA ASN A 219 12.59 1.05 -23.81
C ASN A 219 13.83 1.00 -24.69
N ALA A 220 15.00 1.37 -24.13
CA ALA A 220 16.26 1.24 -24.84
C ALA A 220 16.61 -0.21 -25.17
N LYS A 221 16.40 -1.15 -24.23
CA LYS A 221 16.60 -2.60 -24.45
C LYS A 221 15.72 -3.13 -25.57
N LYS A 222 14.41 -2.81 -25.57
CA LYS A 222 13.49 -3.21 -26.63
C LYS A 222 13.97 -2.74 -28.01
N CYS A 223 14.47 -1.50 -28.09
CA CYS A 223 15.03 -0.97 -29.33
C CYS A 223 16.35 -1.68 -29.71
N ALA A 224 17.21 -1.96 -28.74
CA ALA A 224 18.47 -2.66 -28.95
C ALA A 224 18.25 -4.08 -29.47
N ASP A 225 17.31 -4.84 -28.87
CA ASP A 225 16.95 -6.19 -29.30
C ASP A 225 16.43 -6.21 -30.75
N LYS A 226 15.59 -5.25 -31.12
CA LYS A 226 15.06 -5.13 -32.48
C LYS A 226 16.15 -4.89 -33.54
N ASN A 227 17.25 -4.26 -33.15
CA ASN A 227 18.31 -3.82 -34.10
C ASN A 227 19.62 -4.59 -33.94
N GLY A 228 19.79 -5.46 -32.92
CA GLY A 228 21.06 -6.11 -32.60
C GLY A 228 22.15 -5.11 -32.18
N TYR A 229 21.79 -4.03 -31.48
CA TYR A 229 22.69 -2.93 -31.11
C TYR A 229 22.88 -2.88 -29.60
N SER A 230 23.89 -2.12 -29.15
CA SER A 230 24.15 -1.91 -27.73
C SER A 230 23.44 -0.69 -27.18
N VAL A 231 23.13 -0.73 -25.88
CA VAL A 231 22.61 0.40 -25.11
C VAL A 231 23.74 1.03 -24.31
N PHE A 232 23.95 2.29 -24.46
CA PHE A 232 24.94 3.08 -23.73
C PHE A 232 24.23 4.09 -22.82
N ASN A 233 24.75 4.31 -21.60
CA ASN A 233 24.29 5.39 -20.74
C ASN A 233 24.86 6.74 -21.20
N SER A 234 24.44 7.85 -20.57
CA SER A 234 24.91 9.20 -20.88
C SER A 234 26.44 9.41 -20.73
N LYS A 235 27.14 8.49 -20.06
CA LYS A 235 28.61 8.50 -19.87
C LYS A 235 29.33 7.60 -20.89
N GLY A 236 28.62 7.02 -21.86
CA GLY A 236 29.18 6.13 -22.86
C GLY A 236 29.47 4.71 -22.38
N LYS A 237 29.08 4.35 -21.15
CA LYS A 237 29.23 2.98 -20.66
C LYS A 237 28.13 2.10 -21.28
N GLU A 238 28.51 0.99 -21.89
CA GLU A 238 27.58 -0.04 -22.32
C GLU A 238 26.88 -0.67 -21.11
N VAL A 239 25.55 -0.69 -21.15
CA VAL A 239 24.71 -1.19 -20.05
C VAL A 239 23.83 -2.37 -20.48
N TYR A 240 23.78 -2.65 -21.77
CA TYR A 240 23.06 -3.78 -22.34
C TYR A 240 23.50 -4.03 -23.78
N HIS A 241 23.59 -5.31 -24.20
CA HIS A 241 23.78 -5.71 -25.58
C HIS A 241 22.49 -6.36 -26.10
N GLY A 242 21.97 -5.88 -27.23
CA GLY A 242 20.73 -6.40 -27.82
C GLY A 242 20.93 -7.85 -28.32
N LYS A 243 19.91 -8.64 -28.14
CA LYS A 243 19.85 -10.01 -28.66
C LYS A 243 19.60 -9.93 -30.18
N LYS A 244 20.38 -10.69 -30.94
CA LYS A 244 20.09 -10.94 -32.36
C LYS A 244 18.92 -11.92 -32.49
#